data_2aae42f8fd0d1a826b96290a6959dce5
#
_entry.id   2aae42f8fd0d1a826b96290a6959dce5
#
_cell.length_a   1.000
_cell.length_b   1.000
_cell.length_c   1.000
_cell.angle_alpha   90.00
_cell.angle_beta   90.00
_cell.angle_gamma   90.00
#
_symmetry.space_group_name_H-M   'P 1'
#
loop_
_entity.id
_entity.type
_entity.pdbx_description
1 polymer ?
#
loop_
_entity_poly.entity_id
_entity_poly.type
_entity_poly.pdbx_seq_one_letter_code
_entity_poly.pdbx_strand_id
1 'polypeptide(L)'
;MGKSPTAAELIAAIPGTGGIISAIARRVGCSWHTAKKYIQEMPTVKAVYEDECESVLDLAEVKLIEAVKGGDLAAVKYMLSTKGKGRGYTERQEVVSKNETLEVVTRVVRHAADD
;
A
#
# COMPACT_ATOMS: atom_id res chain seq x y z
N MET A 1 17.82 -14.17 -17.94
CA MET A 1 18.12 -14.78 -18.12
C MET A 1 19.07 -15.19 -17.42
N GLY A 2 19.48 -15.70 -17.09
CA GLY A 2 20.36 -16.41 -16.40
C GLY A 2 21.33 -15.79 -15.49
N LYS A 3 21.53 -14.61 -15.58
CA LYS A 3 22.54 -14.04 -14.77
C LYS A 3 22.04 -13.73 -13.36
N SER A 4 22.82 -14.13 -12.36
CA SER A 4 22.48 -13.81 -10.99
C SER A 4 22.94 -12.41 -10.64
N PRO A 5 22.07 -11.56 -10.16
CA PRO A 5 22.47 -10.22 -9.80
C PRO A 5 23.25 -10.24 -8.48
N THR A 6 24.06 -9.21 -8.29
CA THR A 6 24.74 -9.05 -7.02
C THR A 6 23.85 -8.20 -6.10
N ALA A 7 24.17 -8.22 -4.81
CA ALA A 7 23.45 -7.39 -3.87
C ALA A 7 23.58 -5.91 -4.25
N ALA A 8 24.77 -5.51 -4.69
CA ALA A 8 24.97 -4.11 -5.07
C ALA A 8 24.10 -3.71 -6.24
N GLU A 9 23.95 -4.61 -7.21
CA GLU A 9 23.08 -4.32 -8.36
C GLU A 9 21.63 -4.16 -7.96
N LEU A 10 21.17 -5.00 -7.05
CA LEU A 10 19.80 -4.90 -6.57
C LEU A 10 19.60 -3.62 -5.77
N ILE A 11 20.54 -3.32 -4.89
CA ILE A 11 20.45 -2.12 -4.08
C ILE A 11 20.36 -0.88 -4.97
N ALA A 12 21.14 -0.86 -6.03
CA ALA A 12 21.13 0.28 -6.95
C ALA A 12 19.84 0.34 -7.77
N ALA A 13 19.22 -0.78 -8.01
CA ALA A 13 18.05 -0.84 -8.89
C ALA A 13 16.73 -0.56 -8.17
N ILE A 14 16.69 -0.75 -6.86
CA ILE A 14 15.42 -0.64 -6.13
C ILE A 14 14.86 0.78 -6.04
N PRO A 15 15.66 1.82 -5.77
CA PRO A 15 15.08 3.16 -5.64
C PRO A 15 14.38 3.59 -6.92
N GLY A 16 13.20 4.15 -6.76
CA GLY A 16 12.42 4.62 -7.89
C GLY A 16 11.50 3.59 -8.49
N THR A 17 11.56 2.35 -8.02
CA THR A 17 10.68 1.31 -8.57
C THR A 17 9.34 1.23 -7.86
N GLY A 18 9.22 1.88 -6.73
CA GLY A 18 8.01 1.78 -5.93
C GLY A 18 7.89 0.47 -5.18
N GLY A 19 8.95 -0.32 -5.14
CA GLY A 19 8.89 -1.62 -4.50
C GLY A 19 8.22 -2.69 -5.36
N ILE A 20 8.05 -2.40 -6.66
CA ILE A 20 7.44 -3.36 -7.57
C ILE A 20 8.49 -4.35 -8.02
N ILE A 21 8.36 -5.58 -7.59
CA ILE A 21 9.40 -6.58 -7.82
C ILE A 21 9.65 -6.82 -9.31
N SER A 22 8.59 -6.80 -10.13
CA SER A 22 8.81 -7.01 -11.55
C SER A 22 9.63 -5.88 -12.17
N ALA A 23 9.46 -4.66 -11.67
CA ALA A 23 10.26 -3.54 -12.17
C ALA A 23 11.70 -3.68 -11.73
N ILE A 24 11.93 -4.12 -10.51
CA ILE A 24 13.29 -4.35 -10.01
C ILE A 24 13.96 -5.42 -10.84
N ALA A 25 13.26 -6.53 -11.06
CA ALA A 25 13.81 -7.64 -11.84
C ALA A 25 14.17 -7.19 -13.24
N ARG A 26 13.32 -6.36 -13.85
CA ARG A 26 13.57 -5.89 -15.19
C ARG A 26 14.81 -5.00 -15.24
N ARG A 27 14.99 -4.15 -14.25
CA ARG A 27 16.16 -3.28 -14.22
C ARG A 27 17.46 -4.04 -14.09
N VAL A 28 17.43 -5.12 -13.29
CA VAL A 28 18.65 -5.88 -13.06
C VAL A 28 18.85 -6.94 -14.10
N GLY A 29 17.83 -7.31 -14.83
CA GLY A 29 17.94 -8.34 -15.86
C GLY A 29 17.82 -9.75 -15.32
N CYS A 30 17.02 -9.94 -14.29
CA CYS A 30 16.80 -11.29 -13.75
C CYS A 30 15.31 -11.58 -13.70
N SER A 31 14.96 -12.79 -13.28
CA SER A 31 13.56 -13.17 -13.19
C SER A 31 12.94 -12.59 -11.93
N TRP A 32 11.62 -12.54 -11.95
CA TRP A 32 10.87 -12.07 -10.79
C TRP A 32 11.20 -12.91 -9.54
N HIS A 33 11.29 -14.23 -9.73
CA HIS A 33 11.56 -15.11 -8.60
C HIS A 33 12.94 -14.88 -8.02
N THR A 34 13.91 -14.63 -8.89
CA THR A 34 15.26 -14.35 -8.42
C THR A 34 15.32 -13.05 -7.63
N ALA A 35 14.65 -12.02 -8.13
CA ALA A 35 14.63 -10.74 -7.43
C ALA A 35 13.96 -10.90 -6.07
N LYS A 36 12.83 -11.59 -6.04
CA LYS A 36 12.10 -11.78 -4.78
C LYS A 36 12.94 -12.57 -3.77
N LYS A 37 13.61 -13.60 -4.25
CA LYS A 37 14.44 -14.41 -3.37
C LYS A 37 15.53 -13.57 -2.71
N TYR A 38 16.22 -12.76 -3.50
CA TYR A 38 17.28 -11.94 -2.96
C TYR A 38 16.76 -10.90 -1.98
N ILE A 39 15.61 -10.32 -2.29
CA ILE A 39 15.00 -9.34 -1.40
C ILE A 39 14.65 -9.98 -0.07
N GLN A 40 14.17 -11.21 -0.09
CA GLN A 40 13.81 -11.89 1.14
C GLN A 40 14.98 -12.39 1.94
N GLU A 41 16.04 -12.80 1.25
CA GLU A 41 17.13 -13.49 1.93
C GLU A 41 18.33 -12.63 2.26
N MET A 42 18.51 -11.51 1.59
CA MET A 42 19.66 -10.66 1.84
C MET A 42 19.26 -9.44 2.65
N PRO A 43 19.73 -9.35 3.89
CA PRO A 43 19.27 -8.27 4.78
C PRO A 43 19.52 -6.87 4.22
N THR A 44 20.64 -6.66 3.54
CA THR A 44 20.92 -5.32 3.00
C THR A 44 19.98 -4.97 1.87
N VAL A 45 19.68 -5.94 1.02
CA VAL A 45 18.73 -5.73 -0.07
C VAL A 45 17.33 -5.51 0.48
N LYS A 46 16.96 -6.31 1.48
CA LYS A 46 15.65 -6.20 2.10
C LYS A 46 15.45 -4.83 2.72
N ALA A 47 16.48 -4.30 3.38
CA ALA A 47 16.36 -2.99 4.01
C ALA A 47 16.09 -1.89 2.98
N VAL A 48 16.80 -1.94 1.86
CA VAL A 48 16.59 -0.95 0.81
C VAL A 48 15.21 -1.10 0.20
N TYR A 49 14.77 -2.33 0.04
CA TYR A 49 13.44 -2.60 -0.49
C TYR A 49 12.36 -2.03 0.43
N GLU A 50 12.52 -2.25 1.74
CA GLU A 50 11.54 -1.76 2.69
C GLU A 50 11.53 -0.25 2.74
N ASP A 51 12.69 0.39 2.62
CA ASP A 51 12.75 1.84 2.55
C ASP A 51 12.01 2.37 1.34
N GLU A 52 12.16 1.68 0.21
CA GLU A 52 11.47 2.12 -1.00
C GLU A 52 9.95 1.98 -0.83
N CYS A 53 9.49 0.91 -0.23
CA CYS A 53 8.07 0.73 0.02
C CYS A 53 7.52 1.81 0.94
N GLU A 54 8.29 2.17 1.96
CA GLU A 54 7.88 3.22 2.88
C GLU A 54 7.80 4.57 2.16
N SER A 55 8.74 4.84 1.27
CA SER A 55 8.70 6.08 0.51
C SER A 55 7.44 6.22 -0.31
N VAL A 56 7.00 5.11 -0.89
CA VAL A 56 5.79 5.12 -1.70
C VAL A 56 4.58 5.39 -0.82
N LEU A 57 4.54 4.78 0.35
CA LEU A 57 3.44 5.01 1.28
C LEU A 57 3.41 6.47 1.73
N ASP A 58 4.57 7.03 2.01
CA ASP A 58 4.65 8.43 2.40
C ASP A 58 4.10 9.33 1.29
N LEU A 59 4.48 9.04 0.05
CA LEU A 59 4.00 9.82 -1.07
C LEU A 59 2.49 9.69 -1.20
N ALA A 60 1.98 8.48 -1.06
CA ALA A 60 0.55 8.26 -1.17
C ALA A 60 -0.20 9.03 -0.08
N GLU A 61 0.37 9.07 1.12
CA GLU A 61 -0.26 9.80 2.22
C GLU A 61 -0.30 11.30 1.93
N VAL A 62 0.78 11.83 1.38
CA VAL A 62 0.81 13.24 1.02
C VAL A 62 -0.28 13.55 0.00
N LYS A 63 -0.41 12.68 -1.01
CA LYS A 63 -1.42 12.90 -2.03
C LYS A 63 -2.82 12.77 -1.47
N LEU A 64 -3.00 11.86 -0.54
CA LEU A 64 -4.30 11.71 0.10
C LEU A 64 -4.66 12.96 0.89
N ILE A 65 -3.70 13.50 1.62
CA ILE A 65 -3.93 14.72 2.40
C ILE A 65 -4.27 15.88 1.47
N GLU A 66 -3.57 15.98 0.34
CA GLU A 66 -3.87 17.03 -0.63
C GLU A 66 -5.28 16.89 -1.16
N ALA A 67 -5.70 15.67 -1.43
CA ALA A 67 -7.05 15.45 -1.92
C ALA A 67 -8.10 15.83 -0.88
N VAL A 68 -7.83 15.52 0.38
CA VAL A 68 -8.73 15.89 1.46
C VAL A 68 -8.84 17.42 1.53
N LYS A 69 -7.71 18.11 1.45
CA LYS A 69 -7.71 19.56 1.50
C LYS A 69 -8.49 20.16 0.33
N GLY A 70 -8.46 19.47 -0.79
CA GLY A 70 -9.19 19.93 -1.97
C GLY A 70 -10.67 19.59 -1.97
N GLY A 71 -11.13 18.88 -0.95
CA GLY A 71 -12.54 18.58 -0.84
C GLY A 71 -13.00 17.31 -1.52
N ASP A 72 -12.06 16.44 -1.88
CA ASP A 72 -12.42 15.17 -2.52
C ASP A 72 -13.15 14.31 -1.48
N LEU A 73 -14.41 14.05 -1.72
CA LEU A 73 -15.23 13.36 -0.75
C LEU A 73 -14.78 11.91 -0.52
N ALA A 74 -14.33 11.23 -1.56
CA ALA A 74 -13.85 9.87 -1.40
C ALA A 74 -12.59 9.85 -0.51
N ALA A 75 -11.71 10.82 -0.70
CA ALA A 75 -10.51 10.91 0.12
C ALA A 75 -10.86 11.24 1.56
N VAL A 76 -11.84 12.10 1.77
CA VAL A 76 -12.29 12.46 3.11
C VAL A 76 -12.84 11.22 3.82
N LYS A 77 -13.67 10.45 3.13
CA LYS A 77 -14.23 9.26 3.71
C LYS A 77 -13.15 8.24 4.05
N TYR A 78 -12.20 8.08 3.15
CA TYR A 78 -11.14 7.14 3.38
C TYR A 78 -10.30 7.55 4.58
N MET A 79 -9.99 8.83 4.69
CA MET A 79 -9.20 9.33 5.81
C MET A 79 -9.93 9.10 7.11
N LEU A 80 -11.24 9.36 7.14
CA LEU A 80 -12.01 9.15 8.35
C LEU A 80 -12.08 7.69 8.74
N SER A 81 -12.21 6.79 7.75
CA SER A 81 -12.33 5.38 8.06
C SER A 81 -11.00 4.77 8.51
N THR A 82 -9.90 5.41 8.19
CA THR A 82 -8.60 4.88 8.59
C THR A 82 -8.04 5.62 9.79
N LYS A 83 -7.74 6.90 9.64
CA LYS A 83 -7.13 7.64 10.73
C LYS A 83 -8.15 8.18 11.72
N GLY A 84 -9.41 8.21 11.33
CA GLY A 84 -10.45 8.67 12.21
C GLY A 84 -11.08 7.62 13.08
N LYS A 85 -10.54 6.40 13.04
CA LYS A 85 -11.14 5.33 13.82
C LYS A 85 -11.21 5.64 15.30
N GLY A 86 -10.21 6.30 15.82
CA GLY A 86 -10.19 6.63 17.22
C GLY A 86 -11.30 7.57 17.62
N ARG A 87 -11.92 8.22 16.64
CA ARG A 87 -13.02 9.12 16.90
C ARG A 87 -14.37 8.50 16.56
N GLY A 88 -14.38 7.20 16.28
CA GLY A 88 -15.62 6.50 16.00
C GLY A 88 -15.97 6.31 14.54
N TYR A 89 -15.12 6.77 13.63
CA TYR A 89 -15.38 6.59 12.22
C TYR A 89 -14.82 5.26 11.76
N THR A 90 -15.68 4.37 11.31
CA THR A 90 -15.24 3.09 10.79
C THR A 90 -16.03 2.78 9.55
N GLU A 91 -15.37 2.09 8.65
CA GLU A 91 -16.04 1.62 7.48
C GLU A 91 -16.18 0.13 7.61
N ARG A 92 -17.38 -0.37 7.86
CA ARG A 92 -17.57 -1.76 8.00
C ARG A 92 -17.80 -2.41 6.71
N GLN A 93 -16.87 -3.09 6.30
CA GLN A 93 -16.95 -3.78 5.06
C GLN A 93 -17.33 -5.18 5.32
N GLU A 94 -18.53 -5.44 5.65
CA GLU A 94 -18.95 -6.80 5.91
C GLU A 94 -19.22 -7.50 4.61
N VAL A 95 -18.59 -8.60 4.42
CA VAL A 95 -18.83 -9.41 3.26
C VAL A 95 -20.07 -10.19 3.53
N VAL A 96 -21.19 -9.72 3.07
CA VAL A 96 -22.44 -10.38 3.35
C VAL A 96 -23.11 -10.81 2.09
N SER A 97 -24.19 -11.52 2.24
CA SER A 97 -24.92 -11.96 1.10
C SER A 97 -25.54 -10.75 0.47
N LYS A 98 -25.86 -10.90 -0.79
CA LYS A 98 -26.33 -9.82 -1.56
C LYS A 98 -27.50 -9.09 -1.01
N ASN A 99 -28.40 -9.72 -0.42
CA ASN A 99 -29.57 -9.00 0.02
C ASN A 99 -29.32 -8.18 1.27
N GLU A 100 -28.15 -8.26 1.84
CA GLU A 100 -27.85 -7.50 3.04
C GLU A 100 -26.92 -6.34 2.76
N THR A 101 -26.63 -6.09 1.53
CA THR A 101 -25.71 -5.03 1.17
C THR A 101 -26.20 -3.68 1.68
N LEU A 102 -27.49 -3.43 1.52
CA LEU A 102 -28.04 -2.17 1.96
C LEU A 102 -27.95 -1.99 3.46
N GLU A 103 -28.10 -3.08 4.18
CA GLU A 103 -27.99 -3.01 5.61
C GLU A 103 -26.59 -2.68 6.06
N VAL A 104 -25.61 -3.19 5.34
CA VAL A 104 -24.23 -2.87 5.66
C VAL A 104 -24.00 -1.38 5.56
N VAL A 105 -24.48 -0.77 4.49
CA VAL A 105 -24.33 0.65 4.30
C VAL A 105 -25.03 1.41 5.42
N THR A 106 -26.23 1.01 5.74
CA THR A 106 -26.97 1.65 6.80
C THR A 106 -26.27 1.53 8.14
N ARG A 107 -25.67 0.36 8.36
CA ARG A 107 -24.99 0.11 9.61
C ARG A 107 -23.77 0.98 9.78
N VAL A 108 -23.07 1.23 8.70
CA VAL A 108 -21.91 2.11 8.76
C VAL A 108 -22.32 3.50 9.22
N VAL A 109 -23.37 4.03 8.62
CA VAL A 109 -23.84 5.35 8.99
C VAL A 109 -24.30 5.37 10.44
N ARG A 110 -25.05 4.37 10.82
CA ARG A 110 -25.59 4.30 12.16
C ARG A 110 -24.51 4.14 13.21
N HIS A 111 -23.51 3.36 12.90
CA HIS A 111 -22.43 3.16 13.84
C HIS A 111 -21.72 4.46 14.13
N ALA A 112 -21.47 5.25 13.11
CA ALA A 112 -20.83 6.55 13.31
C ALA A 112 -21.70 7.46 14.15
N ALA A 113 -23.00 7.37 13.99
CA ALA A 113 -23.90 8.24 14.75
C ALA A 113 -24.05 7.80 16.19
N ASP A 114 -23.96 6.52 16.43
CA ASP A 114 -24.18 6.00 17.77
C ASP A 114 -23.04 6.27 18.72
N ASP A 115 -21.91 6.54 18.19
CA ASP A 115 -20.79 6.84 19.04
C ASP A 115 -20.70 8.29 19.37
#